data_71ddcef67a0e0e6704039c225205d491
#
_entry.id   71ddcef67a0e0e6704039c225205d491
#
_cell.length_a   1.000
_cell.length_b   1.000
_cell.length_c   1.000
_cell.angle_alpha   90.00
_cell.angle_beta   90.00
_cell.angle_gamma   90.00
#
_symmetry.space_group_name_H-M   'P 1'
#
loop_
_entity.id
_entity.type
_entity.pdbx_description
1 polymer ?
#
loop_
_entity_poly.entity_id
_entity_poly.type
_entity_poly.pdbx_seq_one_letter_code
_entity_poly.pdbx_strand_id
1 'polypeptide(L)'
;MVAAAALALGLVLVARPAAAEVERYAVIIGHNSGAADEQRLRFAETDAARVGDLLGEVGGVPAENQVVLRGRGADEVRRGLIATNERIRVARDAGRDAVLFVYYSGHGDADALHLGDSRLALRELEALVRGSAAAIRILVVDSCRSGAVTRVKGGRPAPALRIGSGDELPGEGLIVLTASTAGEDAQESEALAGSFFTHYLLSALRGAADEDGDRRVTVAEAFSYTRAQTILASSRTLSGTQHPTFHYDLRGRADVIVADLGGRGRGTLTLPADATWLVIGDGASVVGEIVAGAEQRRLSLRPGRYRLRGRTRDALLEGEVTVRADADSAVAIDALERTTYARLVRKGGGEVLTATAGPLAALVAQSAVVRGASPCLGAAVGWQFARADLTASPRLIACRGDFRNQTLTATTDALGLELRLAKAWDVPVVTVDLAVGLGAELLQERFVTRGVAPTRTSLAGHLDVGGGMSTALGERWTAGLELAAQTHFFSVEAQAGDRHLTARFSVRALVAIGAWL
;
A
#
# COMPACT_ATOMS: atom_id res chain seq x y z
N MET A 1 45.63 -71.82 35.76
CA MET A 1 45.87 -70.40 36.20
C MET A 1 45.70 -69.51 35.02
N VAL A 2 44.54 -68.90 34.95
CA VAL A 2 44.19 -67.93 33.86
C VAL A 2 43.93 -66.58 34.53
N ALA A 3 44.77 -65.61 34.23
CA ALA A 3 44.66 -64.25 34.75
C ALA A 3 43.65 -63.44 33.92
N ALA A 4 42.60 -62.97 34.56
CA ALA A 4 41.63 -62.06 33.98
C ALA A 4 42.18 -60.61 34.09
N ALA A 5 42.47 -59.96 32.95
CA ALA A 5 42.77 -58.55 32.86
C ALA A 5 41.46 -57.78 32.72
N ALA A 6 41.08 -57.00 33.73
CA ALA A 6 39.96 -56.09 33.70
C ALA A 6 40.41 -54.76 33.02
N LEU A 7 39.83 -54.48 31.84
CA LEU A 7 40.02 -53.23 31.11
C LEU A 7 39.02 -52.20 31.66
N ALA A 8 39.48 -51.26 32.48
CA ALA A 8 38.69 -50.11 32.92
C ALA A 8 38.62 -49.06 31.81
N LEU A 9 37.48 -49.01 31.11
CA LEU A 9 37.21 -47.97 30.11
C LEU A 9 36.77 -46.69 30.84
N GLY A 10 37.70 -45.76 31.01
CA GLY A 10 37.41 -44.43 31.56
C GLY A 10 36.57 -43.61 30.60
N LEU A 11 35.29 -43.42 30.92
CA LEU A 11 34.40 -42.51 30.21
C LEU A 11 34.82 -41.06 30.52
N VAL A 12 35.60 -40.43 29.63
CA VAL A 12 35.89 -39.00 29.69
C VAL A 12 34.60 -38.27 29.23
N LEU A 13 33.82 -37.82 30.19
CA LEU A 13 32.77 -36.85 29.94
C LEU A 13 33.45 -35.55 29.48
N VAL A 14 33.55 -35.33 28.18
CA VAL A 14 33.84 -34.01 27.61
C VAL A 14 32.62 -33.14 27.91
N ALA A 15 32.69 -32.36 28.97
CA ALA A 15 31.74 -31.31 29.23
C ALA A 15 31.75 -30.37 28.00
N ARG A 16 30.69 -30.40 27.19
CA ARG A 16 30.49 -29.35 26.20
C ARG A 16 30.46 -28.03 26.96
N PRO A 17 31.25 -27.02 26.53
CA PRO A 17 31.09 -25.69 27.11
C PRO A 17 29.62 -25.33 26.95
N ALA A 18 28.94 -24.96 28.05
CA ALA A 18 27.60 -24.39 28.01
C ALA A 18 27.73 -23.16 27.11
N ALA A 19 26.95 -23.12 26.05
CA ALA A 19 26.83 -21.94 25.20
C ALA A 19 26.57 -20.76 26.13
N ALA A 20 27.38 -19.68 26.01
CA ALA A 20 27.22 -18.50 26.83
C ALA A 20 25.79 -17.98 26.62
N GLU A 21 24.97 -17.98 27.67
CA GLU A 21 23.58 -17.53 27.61
C GLU A 21 23.58 -16.04 27.26
N VAL A 22 23.02 -15.69 26.11
CA VAL A 22 22.91 -14.32 25.63
C VAL A 22 21.71 -13.66 26.26
N GLU A 23 21.93 -12.70 27.15
CA GLU A 23 20.87 -11.90 27.75
C GLU A 23 20.42 -10.77 26.82
N ARG A 24 19.12 -10.58 26.70
CA ARG A 24 18.53 -9.55 25.85
C ARG A 24 17.81 -8.53 26.70
N TYR A 25 18.06 -7.26 26.41
CA TYR A 25 17.51 -6.09 27.10
C TYR A 25 16.86 -5.17 26.10
N ALA A 26 15.76 -4.50 26.48
CA ALA A 26 15.09 -3.51 25.65
C ALA A 26 14.71 -2.25 26.41
N VAL A 27 14.95 -1.09 25.80
CA VAL A 27 14.39 0.21 26.23
C VAL A 27 13.52 0.72 25.10
N ILE A 28 12.22 0.84 25.36
CA ILE A 28 11.20 1.08 24.35
C ILE A 28 10.48 2.36 24.71
N ILE A 29 10.54 3.36 23.83
CA ILE A 29 10.09 4.71 24.08
C ILE A 29 9.04 5.08 23.05
N GLY A 30 7.86 5.54 23.51
CA GLY A 30 6.80 6.10 22.67
C GLY A 30 6.31 7.41 23.24
N HIS A 31 6.21 8.44 22.41
CA HIS A 31 5.70 9.74 22.85
C HIS A 31 4.81 10.38 21.79
N ASN A 32 3.50 10.54 22.11
CA ASN A 32 2.53 11.12 21.18
C ASN A 32 2.62 12.65 21.07
N SER A 33 3.15 13.33 22.11
CA SER A 33 3.26 14.79 22.14
C SER A 33 4.69 15.21 21.79
N GLY A 34 4.83 16.15 20.87
CA GLY A 34 6.08 16.82 20.56
C GLY A 34 6.18 18.19 21.23
N ALA A 35 6.90 19.13 20.62
CA ALA A 35 6.97 20.51 21.04
C ALA A 35 5.57 21.18 20.94
N ALA A 36 5.42 22.37 21.52
CA ALA A 36 4.12 23.05 21.62
C ALA A 36 3.48 23.40 20.27
N ASP A 37 4.28 23.52 19.20
CA ASP A 37 3.87 23.80 17.83
C ASP A 37 3.71 22.55 16.96
N GLU A 38 4.00 21.36 17.49
CA GLU A 38 3.87 20.09 16.77
C GLU A 38 2.48 19.46 16.97
N GLN A 39 1.91 18.95 15.90
CA GLN A 39 0.63 18.24 15.96
C GLN A 39 0.79 16.94 16.74
N ARG A 40 -0.09 16.68 17.71
CA ARG A 40 -0.04 15.45 18.49
C ARG A 40 -0.21 14.22 17.62
N LEU A 41 0.73 13.28 17.72
CA LEU A 41 0.66 11.95 17.12
C LEU A 41 -0.40 11.10 17.81
N ARG A 42 -0.87 10.07 17.14
CA ARG A 42 -1.91 9.17 17.65
C ARG A 42 -1.39 7.83 18.10
N PHE A 43 -0.32 7.34 17.48
CA PHE A 43 0.05 5.94 17.58
C PHE A 43 1.44 5.66 18.15
N ALA A 44 2.31 6.65 18.33
CA ALA A 44 3.67 6.44 18.81
C ALA A 44 3.76 5.65 20.12
N GLU A 45 2.90 5.94 21.10
CA GLU A 45 2.84 5.21 22.38
C GLU A 45 2.27 3.79 22.23
N THR A 46 1.35 3.60 21.26
CA THR A 46 0.78 2.28 20.93
C THR A 46 1.81 1.44 20.19
N ASP A 47 2.55 2.02 19.26
CA ASP A 47 3.61 1.34 18.53
C ASP A 47 4.72 0.87 19.48
N ALA A 48 5.12 1.70 20.43
CA ALA A 48 6.06 1.30 21.47
C ALA A 48 5.55 0.11 22.30
N ALA A 49 4.27 0.09 22.67
CA ALA A 49 3.68 -1.06 23.38
C ALA A 49 3.73 -2.34 22.53
N ARG A 50 3.34 -2.25 21.24
CA ARG A 50 3.37 -3.38 20.30
C ARG A 50 4.78 -3.92 20.08
N VAL A 51 5.78 -3.03 20.00
CA VAL A 51 7.20 -3.44 19.88
C VAL A 51 7.64 -4.19 21.13
N GLY A 52 7.30 -3.70 22.33
CA GLY A 52 7.61 -4.36 23.60
C GLY A 52 6.99 -5.76 23.67
N ASP A 53 5.70 -5.86 23.37
CA ASP A 53 5.00 -7.15 23.34
C ASP A 53 5.69 -8.13 22.39
N LEU A 54 6.05 -7.67 21.18
CA LEU A 54 6.66 -8.53 20.17
C LEU A 54 8.08 -8.95 20.54
N LEU A 55 8.89 -8.06 21.12
CA LEU A 55 10.23 -8.41 21.58
C LEU A 55 10.19 -9.45 22.70
N GLY A 56 9.17 -9.42 23.56
CA GLY A 56 8.89 -10.47 24.54
C GLY A 56 8.46 -11.79 23.88
N GLU A 57 7.74 -11.73 22.77
CA GLU A 57 7.20 -12.89 22.09
C GLU A 57 8.20 -13.65 21.23
N VAL A 58 8.94 -12.93 20.38
CA VAL A 58 9.84 -13.53 19.38
C VAL A 58 11.26 -12.98 19.47
N GLY A 59 11.45 -11.84 20.11
CA GLY A 59 12.75 -11.20 20.28
C GLY A 59 13.60 -11.79 21.42
N GLY A 60 13.02 -12.68 22.24
CA GLY A 60 13.72 -13.29 23.39
C GLY A 60 14.09 -12.29 24.48
N VAL A 61 13.35 -11.19 24.64
CA VAL A 61 13.55 -10.20 25.71
C VAL A 61 12.56 -10.47 26.84
N PRO A 62 12.98 -11.00 28.01
CA PRO A 62 12.09 -11.25 29.12
C PRO A 62 11.49 -9.94 29.67
N ALA A 63 10.29 -10.01 30.26
CA ALA A 63 9.58 -8.83 30.73
C ALA A 63 10.39 -8.01 31.76
N GLU A 64 11.13 -8.67 32.62
CA GLU A 64 12.04 -8.04 33.60
C GLU A 64 13.22 -7.29 32.96
N ASN A 65 13.57 -7.60 31.71
CA ASN A 65 14.61 -6.94 30.95
C ASN A 65 14.06 -5.86 29.99
N GLN A 66 12.75 -5.60 30.03
CA GLN A 66 12.12 -4.55 29.26
C GLN A 66 11.85 -3.30 30.10
N VAL A 67 12.18 -2.13 29.56
CA VAL A 67 11.81 -0.82 30.09
C VAL A 67 10.95 -0.13 29.03
N VAL A 68 9.64 -0.07 29.27
CA VAL A 68 8.67 0.55 28.34
C VAL A 68 8.27 1.92 28.90
N LEU A 69 8.60 2.98 28.17
CA LEU A 69 8.41 4.38 28.54
C LEU A 69 7.43 5.04 27.54
N ARG A 70 6.18 5.20 27.94
CA ARG A 70 5.14 5.84 27.12
C ARG A 70 4.76 7.19 27.72
N GLY A 71 4.82 8.25 26.90
CA GLY A 71 4.53 9.62 27.33
C GLY A 71 5.48 10.13 28.43
N ARG A 72 6.74 9.61 28.47
CA ARG A 72 7.74 9.96 29.47
C ARG A 72 8.75 10.95 28.92
N GLY A 73 9.12 11.93 29.74
CA GLY A 73 10.08 12.97 29.36
C GLY A 73 11.52 12.48 29.28
N ALA A 74 12.40 13.34 28.76
CA ALA A 74 13.80 13.03 28.48
C ALA A 74 14.58 12.51 29.69
N ASP A 75 14.33 13.04 30.89
CA ASP A 75 15.02 12.61 32.12
C ASP A 75 14.65 11.17 32.53
N GLU A 76 13.41 10.76 32.29
CA GLU A 76 12.99 9.37 32.55
C GLU A 76 13.60 8.43 31.54
N VAL A 77 13.70 8.86 30.26
CA VAL A 77 14.39 8.09 29.21
C VAL A 77 15.88 7.92 29.55
N ARG A 78 16.56 8.99 29.98
CA ARG A 78 17.97 8.92 30.43
C ARG A 78 18.15 7.93 31.58
N ARG A 79 17.32 8.04 32.62
CA ARG A 79 17.37 7.12 33.77
C ARG A 79 17.12 5.68 33.36
N GLY A 80 16.14 5.43 32.46
CA GLY A 80 15.85 4.10 31.95
C GLY A 80 17.04 3.49 31.19
N LEU A 81 17.66 4.25 30.29
CA LEU A 81 18.86 3.82 29.56
C LEU A 81 20.05 3.56 30.49
N ILE A 82 20.32 4.47 31.45
CA ILE A 82 21.42 4.31 32.41
C ILE A 82 21.21 3.08 33.29
N ALA A 83 20.00 2.88 33.83
CA ALA A 83 19.68 1.73 34.66
C ALA A 83 19.80 0.41 33.88
N THR A 84 19.36 0.39 32.62
CA THR A 84 19.51 -0.79 31.76
C THR A 84 20.99 -1.07 31.45
N ASN A 85 21.77 -0.04 31.15
CA ASN A 85 23.22 -0.19 30.89
C ASN A 85 23.97 -0.72 32.14
N GLU A 86 23.57 -0.32 33.34
CA GLU A 86 24.15 -0.85 34.58
C GLU A 86 23.82 -2.35 34.76
N ARG A 87 22.60 -2.77 34.47
CA ARG A 87 22.23 -4.19 34.49
C ARG A 87 23.02 -5.00 33.46
N ILE A 88 23.19 -4.47 32.26
CA ILE A 88 24.01 -5.10 31.22
C ILE A 88 25.47 -5.23 31.67
N ARG A 89 26.02 -4.19 32.32
CA ARG A 89 27.38 -4.24 32.85
C ARG A 89 27.55 -5.35 33.89
N VAL A 90 26.59 -5.47 34.82
CA VAL A 90 26.58 -6.56 35.81
C VAL A 90 26.53 -7.94 35.14
N ALA A 91 25.71 -8.10 34.09
CA ALA A 91 25.62 -9.35 33.33
C ALA A 91 26.97 -9.69 32.64
N ARG A 92 27.57 -8.69 32.01
CA ARG A 92 28.89 -8.84 31.33
C ARG A 92 30.01 -9.15 32.32
N ASP A 93 30.02 -8.50 33.49
CA ASP A 93 30.99 -8.78 34.56
C ASP A 93 30.83 -10.23 35.10
N ALA A 94 29.64 -10.80 35.01
CA ALA A 94 29.35 -12.20 35.31
C ALA A 94 29.64 -13.17 34.13
N GLY A 95 30.26 -12.70 33.04
CA GLY A 95 30.64 -13.51 31.90
C GLY A 95 29.50 -13.85 30.93
N ARG A 96 28.35 -13.15 31.01
CA ARG A 96 27.21 -13.34 30.13
C ARG A 96 27.24 -12.32 29.01
N ASP A 97 27.01 -12.76 27.77
CA ASP A 97 26.86 -11.84 26.65
C ASP A 97 25.51 -11.13 26.70
N ALA A 98 25.46 -9.92 26.14
CA ALA A 98 24.24 -9.11 26.16
C ALA A 98 23.95 -8.45 24.80
N VAL A 99 22.65 -8.34 24.48
CA VAL A 99 22.13 -7.55 23.37
C VAL A 99 21.23 -6.46 23.95
N LEU A 100 21.41 -5.22 23.50
CA LEU A 100 20.57 -4.08 23.83
C LEU A 100 19.74 -3.66 22.60
N PHE A 101 18.42 -3.63 22.75
CA PHE A 101 17.49 -3.08 21.78
C PHE A 101 16.92 -1.77 22.32
N VAL A 102 17.08 -0.68 21.56
CA VAL A 102 16.50 0.62 21.89
C VAL A 102 15.56 1.03 20.76
N TYR A 103 14.32 1.32 21.08
CA TYR A 103 13.31 1.76 20.15
C TYR A 103 12.73 3.10 20.58
N TYR A 104 12.55 3.99 19.62
CA TYR A 104 11.83 5.25 19.79
C TYR A 104 10.79 5.44 18.69
N SER A 105 9.58 5.83 19.07
CA SER A 105 8.55 6.35 18.16
C SER A 105 8.02 7.68 18.72
N GLY A 106 8.00 8.71 17.90
CA GLY A 106 7.57 10.04 18.32
C GLY A 106 8.07 11.15 17.41
N HIS A 107 7.87 12.38 17.84
CA HIS A 107 8.40 13.55 17.16
C HIS A 107 9.91 13.66 17.31
N GLY A 108 10.55 14.23 16.31
CA GLY A 108 11.98 14.52 16.34
C GLY A 108 12.42 15.34 15.13
N ASP A 109 13.57 15.95 15.28
CA ASP A 109 14.25 16.68 14.22
C ASP A 109 15.66 16.09 13.98
N ALA A 110 16.50 16.80 13.23
CA ALA A 110 17.87 16.36 12.93
C ALA A 110 18.78 16.32 14.17
N ASP A 111 18.42 16.97 15.27
CA ASP A 111 19.26 17.17 16.43
C ASP A 111 18.74 16.48 17.69
N ALA A 112 17.43 16.30 17.85
CA ALA A 112 16.81 15.80 19.07
C ALA A 112 15.50 15.04 18.87
N LEU A 113 15.20 14.15 19.80
CA LEU A 113 13.88 13.58 20.03
C LEU A 113 13.05 14.55 20.87
N HIS A 114 11.78 14.74 20.50
CA HIS A 114 10.85 15.60 21.20
C HIS A 114 9.94 14.77 22.11
N LEU A 115 10.03 14.99 23.38
CA LEU A 115 9.37 14.21 24.43
C LEU A 115 8.47 15.15 25.27
N GLY A 116 7.43 15.68 24.64
CA GLY A 116 6.60 16.74 25.21
C GLY A 116 7.41 18.01 25.43
N ASP A 117 7.38 18.53 26.66
CA ASP A 117 8.12 19.75 27.02
C ASP A 117 9.64 19.55 27.15
N SER A 118 10.14 18.35 26.92
CA SER A 118 11.54 18.01 27.06
C SER A 118 12.15 17.46 25.76
N ARG A 119 13.47 17.58 25.63
CA ARG A 119 14.21 17.10 24.47
C ARG A 119 15.37 16.20 24.88
N LEU A 120 15.61 15.16 24.09
CA LEU A 120 16.78 14.30 24.20
C LEU A 120 17.58 14.44 22.92
N ALA A 121 18.79 14.99 23.02
CA ALA A 121 19.66 15.14 21.85
C ALA A 121 20.00 13.78 21.24
N LEU A 122 19.92 13.66 19.90
CA LEU A 122 20.23 12.41 19.19
C LEU A 122 21.67 11.95 19.50
N ARG A 123 22.62 12.87 19.58
CA ARG A 123 24.02 12.56 19.97
C ARG A 123 24.12 11.99 21.39
N GLU A 124 23.29 12.47 22.31
CA GLU A 124 23.25 11.94 23.68
C GLU A 124 22.65 10.53 23.71
N LEU A 125 21.53 10.31 23.00
CA LEU A 125 20.95 8.98 22.85
C LEU A 125 21.96 8.00 22.27
N GLU A 126 22.62 8.38 21.16
CA GLU A 126 23.65 7.56 20.53
C GLU A 126 24.82 7.27 21.49
N ALA A 127 25.28 8.25 22.24
CA ALA A 127 26.34 8.07 23.23
C ALA A 127 25.95 7.09 24.35
N LEU A 128 24.71 7.17 24.86
CA LEU A 128 24.17 6.25 25.86
C LEU A 128 24.06 4.82 25.32
N VAL A 129 23.66 4.66 24.05
CA VAL A 129 23.57 3.35 23.41
C VAL A 129 24.97 2.79 23.12
N ARG A 130 25.89 3.59 22.56
CA ARG A 130 27.27 3.18 22.27
C ARG A 130 28.07 2.85 23.53
N GLY A 131 27.79 3.56 24.62
CA GLY A 131 28.42 3.35 25.92
C GLY A 131 27.93 2.12 26.69
N SER A 132 26.93 1.41 26.18
CA SER A 132 26.47 0.13 26.74
C SER A 132 27.54 -0.94 26.63
N ALA A 133 27.67 -1.77 27.66
CA ALA A 133 28.52 -2.96 27.66
C ALA A 133 27.91 -4.13 26.85
N ALA A 134 26.73 -3.98 26.25
CA ALA A 134 26.17 -4.97 25.36
C ALA A 134 27.10 -5.21 24.15
N ALA A 135 27.30 -6.46 23.76
CA ALA A 135 28.07 -6.79 22.57
C ALA A 135 27.36 -6.26 21.31
N ILE A 136 26.08 -6.51 21.18
CA ILE A 136 25.27 -5.98 20.08
C ILE A 136 24.29 -4.92 20.62
N ARG A 137 24.25 -3.77 19.97
CA ARG A 137 23.34 -2.67 20.24
C ARG A 137 22.53 -2.36 18.99
N ILE A 138 21.22 -2.34 19.11
CA ILE A 138 20.28 -2.06 18.02
C ILE A 138 19.48 -0.83 18.42
N LEU A 139 19.62 0.24 17.65
CA LEU A 139 18.86 1.48 17.83
C LEU A 139 17.88 1.65 16.66
N VAL A 140 16.61 1.72 16.96
CA VAL A 140 15.53 1.95 16.02
C VAL A 140 14.89 3.29 16.32
N VAL A 141 14.85 4.21 15.35
CA VAL A 141 14.28 5.55 15.51
C VAL A 141 13.19 5.77 14.47
N ASP A 142 11.95 5.76 14.93
CA ASP A 142 10.77 6.05 14.13
C ASP A 142 10.30 7.49 14.40
N SER A 143 10.96 8.44 13.75
CA SER A 143 10.62 9.87 13.83
C SER A 143 10.99 10.59 12.53
N CYS A 144 10.43 11.80 12.36
CA CYS A 144 10.77 12.67 11.25
C CYS A 144 12.27 12.99 11.25
N ARG A 145 12.88 13.03 10.04
CA ARG A 145 14.30 13.41 9.81
C ARG A 145 15.32 12.59 10.60
N SER A 146 14.92 11.40 11.06
CA SER A 146 15.74 10.50 11.87
C SER A 146 17.03 10.01 11.15
N GLY A 147 17.07 10.07 9.82
CA GLY A 147 18.26 9.74 9.03
C GLY A 147 19.51 10.60 9.32
N ALA A 148 19.39 11.67 10.11
CA ALA A 148 20.54 12.41 10.60
C ALA A 148 21.47 11.55 11.48
N VAL A 149 20.92 10.58 12.21
CA VAL A 149 21.67 9.63 13.05
C VAL A 149 22.57 8.72 12.20
N THR A 150 22.23 8.45 10.94
CA THR A 150 22.97 7.57 10.05
C THR A 150 24.03 8.26 9.19
N ARG A 151 24.22 9.58 9.33
CA ARG A 151 25.23 10.35 8.57
C ARG A 151 26.63 10.15 9.10
N VAL A 152 27.18 8.95 9.02
CA VAL A 152 28.62 8.71 9.20
C VAL A 152 29.28 8.68 7.82
N LYS A 153 30.21 9.61 7.58
CA LYS A 153 31.02 9.63 6.36
C LYS A 153 31.82 8.30 6.26
N GLY A 154 31.51 7.47 5.25
CA GLY A 154 32.35 6.34 4.88
C GLY A 154 31.73 4.94 4.94
N GLY A 155 30.43 4.80 5.21
CA GLY A 155 29.76 3.49 5.16
C GLY A 155 29.62 2.96 3.73
N ARG A 156 30.20 1.78 3.44
CA ARG A 156 29.92 1.04 2.21
C ARG A 156 28.69 0.16 2.42
N PRO A 157 27.80 0.01 1.43
CA PRO A 157 26.79 -1.05 1.47
C PRO A 157 27.52 -2.39 1.50
N ALA A 158 27.28 -3.19 2.54
CA ALA A 158 27.84 -4.53 2.61
C ALA A 158 26.98 -5.51 1.82
N PRO A 159 27.57 -6.43 1.03
CA PRO A 159 26.82 -7.49 0.39
C PRO A 159 26.32 -8.49 1.44
N ALA A 160 25.14 -9.04 1.19
CA ALA A 160 24.56 -10.11 1.99
C ALA A 160 25.51 -11.31 2.05
N LEU A 161 25.99 -11.67 3.23
CA LEU A 161 26.81 -12.84 3.46
C LEU A 161 26.06 -13.80 4.39
N ARG A 162 25.71 -14.97 3.87
CA ARG A 162 25.11 -16.06 4.63
C ARG A 162 26.20 -16.88 5.29
N ILE A 163 26.16 -17.11 6.60
CA ILE A 163 26.82 -18.28 7.24
C ILE A 163 26.18 -18.60 8.60
N GLY A 164 25.78 -19.84 8.77
CA GLY A 164 26.01 -20.78 9.87
C GLY A 164 25.34 -20.57 11.23
N SER A 165 24.57 -21.58 11.60
CA SER A 165 23.94 -21.82 12.91
C SER A 165 24.98 -21.89 14.05
N GLY A 166 24.85 -21.01 15.05
CA GLY A 166 25.52 -21.12 16.34
C GLY A 166 24.95 -20.11 17.33
N ASP A 167 24.77 -20.54 18.57
CA ASP A 167 24.25 -19.71 19.68
C ASP A 167 25.27 -18.65 20.19
N GLU A 168 26.31 -18.38 19.42
CA GLU A 168 27.31 -17.37 19.76
C GLU A 168 26.98 -16.04 19.06
N LEU A 169 27.16 -14.93 19.80
CA LEU A 169 27.00 -13.60 19.19
C LEU A 169 28.05 -13.41 18.09
N PRO A 170 27.60 -13.04 16.89
CA PRO A 170 28.48 -13.02 15.71
C PRO A 170 29.48 -11.88 15.68
N GLY A 171 29.46 -10.98 16.68
CA GLY A 171 30.31 -9.80 16.69
C GLY A 171 29.95 -8.78 17.75
N GLU A 172 30.62 -7.67 17.70
CA GLU A 172 30.42 -6.49 18.56
C GLU A 172 30.11 -5.27 17.72
N GLY A 173 29.11 -4.48 18.11
CA GLY A 173 28.88 -3.24 17.41
C GLY A 173 27.51 -2.60 17.61
N LEU A 174 27.24 -1.59 16.78
CA LEU A 174 25.99 -0.83 16.76
C LEU A 174 25.32 -0.94 15.40
N ILE A 175 24.02 -1.19 15.45
CA ILE A 175 23.11 -1.17 14.31
C ILE A 175 22.12 -0.03 14.53
N VAL A 176 21.90 0.81 13.53
CA VAL A 176 20.92 1.91 13.58
C VAL A 176 19.96 1.78 12.41
N LEU A 177 18.67 1.70 12.72
CA LEU A 177 17.59 1.76 11.76
C LEU A 177 16.81 3.05 11.97
N THR A 178 16.49 3.75 10.88
CA THR A 178 15.65 4.95 10.96
C THR A 178 14.49 4.86 9.99
N ALA A 179 13.36 5.42 10.37
CA ALA A 179 12.14 5.36 9.58
C ALA A 179 12.18 6.21 8.32
N SER A 180 13.01 7.27 8.31
CA SER A 180 13.08 8.21 7.19
C SER A 180 14.49 8.75 6.99
N THR A 181 14.77 9.35 5.82
CA THR A 181 16.00 10.11 5.59
C THR A 181 15.96 11.46 6.31
N ALA A 182 17.11 12.16 6.38
CA ALA A 182 17.25 13.43 7.11
C ALA A 182 16.36 14.58 6.59
N GLY A 183 15.72 14.44 5.43
CA GLY A 183 14.85 15.45 4.83
C GLY A 183 13.40 15.02 4.69
N GLU A 184 13.02 13.85 5.21
CA GLU A 184 11.70 13.25 5.03
C GLU A 184 10.97 13.11 6.36
N ASP A 185 9.64 13.15 6.28
CA ASP A 185 8.78 12.94 7.43
C ASP A 185 8.40 11.46 7.57
N ALA A 186 8.43 10.93 8.80
CA ALA A 186 7.83 9.65 9.14
C ALA A 186 6.31 9.83 9.23
N GLN A 187 5.56 8.82 8.79
CA GLN A 187 4.10 8.94 8.62
C GLN A 187 3.35 7.90 9.43
N GLU A 188 2.23 8.32 10.03
CA GLU A 188 1.25 7.45 10.68
C GLU A 188 0.06 7.17 9.76
N SER A 189 -0.56 6.01 9.91
CA SER A 189 -1.75 5.59 9.18
C SER A 189 -2.88 5.21 10.14
N GLU A 190 -4.04 5.84 10.00
CA GLU A 190 -5.25 5.44 10.74
C GLU A 190 -5.72 4.03 10.38
N ALA A 191 -5.55 3.63 9.13
CA ALA A 191 -5.94 2.29 8.67
C ALA A 191 -5.07 1.18 9.28
N LEU A 192 -3.79 1.46 9.55
CA LEU A 192 -2.85 0.56 10.21
C LEU A 192 -2.87 0.73 11.73
N ALA A 193 -3.46 1.82 12.24
CA ALA A 193 -3.42 2.27 13.62
C ALA A 193 -1.98 2.29 14.17
N GLY A 194 -1.04 2.85 13.40
CA GLY A 194 0.40 2.89 13.68
C GLY A 194 1.18 3.61 12.59
N SER A 195 2.49 3.76 12.78
CA SER A 195 3.37 4.25 11.73
C SER A 195 3.57 3.20 10.64
N PHE A 196 3.81 3.61 9.39
CA PHE A 196 4.14 2.68 8.31
C PHE A 196 5.39 1.86 8.65
N PHE A 197 6.44 2.53 9.10
CA PHE A 197 7.70 1.86 9.40
C PHE A 197 7.54 0.81 10.51
N THR A 198 6.95 1.18 11.65
CA THR A 198 6.77 0.25 12.77
C THR A 198 5.81 -0.89 12.41
N HIS A 199 4.73 -0.62 11.64
CA HIS A 199 3.83 -1.67 11.19
C HIS A 199 4.56 -2.76 10.39
N TYR A 200 5.39 -2.35 9.42
CA TYR A 200 6.13 -3.31 8.61
C TYR A 200 7.30 -3.95 9.35
N LEU A 201 7.93 -3.25 10.31
CA LEU A 201 8.91 -3.84 11.21
C LEU A 201 8.30 -4.96 12.07
N LEU A 202 7.12 -4.72 12.65
CA LEU A 202 6.39 -5.73 13.41
C LEU A 202 5.99 -6.93 12.55
N SER A 203 5.55 -6.70 11.32
CA SER A 203 5.23 -7.78 10.36
C SER A 203 6.48 -8.59 10.00
N ALA A 204 7.59 -7.91 9.75
CA ALA A 204 8.89 -8.53 9.47
C ALA A 204 9.33 -9.47 10.59
N LEU A 205 9.34 -8.95 11.83
CA LEU A 205 9.76 -9.70 13.02
C LEU A 205 8.83 -10.88 13.37
N ARG A 206 7.56 -10.85 12.92
CA ARG A 206 6.64 -12.00 13.04
C ARG A 206 6.88 -13.08 12.00
N GLY A 207 7.78 -12.88 11.04
CA GLY A 207 8.17 -13.86 10.04
C GLY A 207 7.87 -13.47 8.59
N ALA A 208 7.25 -12.29 8.33
CA ALA A 208 7.05 -11.83 6.96
C ALA A 208 8.39 -11.61 6.22
N ALA A 209 9.46 -11.38 6.94
CA ALA A 209 10.82 -11.19 6.43
C ALA A 209 11.67 -12.47 6.37
N ASP A 210 11.19 -13.59 6.92
CA ASP A 210 11.89 -14.88 6.86
C ASP A 210 11.88 -15.40 5.41
N GLU A 211 12.94 -15.03 4.64
CA GLU A 211 13.02 -15.34 3.22
C GLU A 211 13.51 -16.76 2.94
N ASP A 212 14.43 -17.28 3.78
CA ASP A 212 15.01 -18.61 3.59
C ASP A 212 14.26 -19.72 4.35
N GLY A 213 13.26 -19.34 5.15
CA GLY A 213 12.40 -20.28 5.87
C GLY A 213 13.06 -20.98 7.04
N ASP A 214 14.17 -20.43 7.58
CA ASP A 214 14.93 -21.00 8.68
C ASP A 214 14.27 -20.79 10.06
N ARG A 215 13.14 -20.07 10.11
CA ARG A 215 12.36 -19.69 11.28
C ARG A 215 13.08 -18.67 12.18
N ARG A 216 14.00 -17.91 11.62
CA ARG A 216 14.68 -16.81 12.28
C ARG A 216 14.57 -15.58 11.41
N VAL A 217 14.59 -14.42 12.02
CA VAL A 217 14.63 -13.16 11.31
C VAL A 217 15.87 -12.41 11.73
N THR A 218 16.73 -12.15 10.78
CA THR A 218 17.93 -11.33 10.95
C THR A 218 17.59 -9.84 10.87
N VAL A 219 18.46 -8.97 11.36
CA VAL A 219 18.31 -7.51 11.20
C VAL A 219 18.26 -7.13 9.73
N ALA A 220 19.05 -7.78 8.89
CA ALA A 220 19.13 -7.49 7.45
C ALA A 220 17.81 -7.82 6.74
N GLU A 221 17.22 -8.98 7.00
CA GLU A 221 15.92 -9.38 6.47
C GLU A 221 14.80 -8.46 6.97
N ALA A 222 14.76 -8.22 8.29
CA ALA A 222 13.79 -7.31 8.89
C ALA A 222 13.84 -5.93 8.25
N PHE A 223 15.04 -5.37 8.07
CA PHE A 223 15.20 -4.07 7.44
C PHE A 223 14.84 -4.07 5.95
N SER A 224 15.28 -5.07 5.19
CA SER A 224 14.98 -5.17 3.76
C SER A 224 13.48 -5.20 3.51
N TYR A 225 12.76 -6.03 4.24
CA TYR A 225 11.31 -6.11 4.18
C TYR A 225 10.64 -4.79 4.59
N THR A 226 10.99 -4.28 5.78
CA THR A 226 10.44 -3.04 6.33
C THR A 226 10.63 -1.87 5.37
N ARG A 227 11.84 -1.72 4.83
CA ARG A 227 12.17 -0.66 3.88
C ARG A 227 11.34 -0.76 2.60
N ALA A 228 11.28 -1.92 1.97
CA ALA A 228 10.54 -2.11 0.73
C ALA A 228 9.05 -1.78 0.91
N GLN A 229 8.43 -2.27 2.00
CA GLN A 229 7.02 -2.06 2.26
C GLN A 229 6.70 -0.62 2.69
N THR A 230 7.56 0.01 3.49
CA THR A 230 7.41 1.42 3.89
C THR A 230 7.45 2.34 2.67
N ILE A 231 8.41 2.16 1.76
CA ILE A 231 8.51 2.91 0.52
C ILE A 231 7.24 2.73 -0.33
N LEU A 232 6.81 1.47 -0.52
CA LEU A 232 5.63 1.16 -1.33
C LEU A 232 4.35 1.76 -0.75
N ALA A 233 4.15 1.68 0.56
CA ALA A 233 2.95 2.20 1.21
C ALA A 233 2.94 3.73 1.24
N SER A 234 4.05 4.36 1.64
CA SER A 234 4.15 5.82 1.75
C SER A 234 4.14 6.54 0.39
N SER A 235 4.62 5.89 -0.70
CA SER A 235 4.55 6.46 -2.05
C SER A 235 3.13 6.76 -2.54
N ARG A 236 2.11 6.22 -1.86
CA ARG A 236 0.69 6.42 -2.17
C ARG A 236 0.04 7.53 -1.33
N THR A 237 0.80 8.16 -0.43
CA THR A 237 0.32 9.25 0.42
C THR A 237 0.63 10.61 -0.17
N LEU A 238 -0.11 11.64 0.26
CA LEU A 238 0.14 13.02 -0.14
C LEU A 238 1.40 13.61 0.50
N SER A 239 1.88 13.03 1.60
CA SER A 239 3.07 13.50 2.33
C SER A 239 4.39 13.08 1.66
N GLY A 240 4.31 12.31 0.57
CA GLY A 240 5.49 11.85 -0.17
C GLY A 240 6.04 10.51 0.33
N THR A 241 7.08 10.05 -0.35
CA THR A 241 7.68 8.74 -0.09
C THR A 241 8.63 8.80 1.09
N GLN A 242 8.51 7.86 2.01
CA GLN A 242 9.35 7.70 3.19
C GLN A 242 10.41 6.62 2.91
N HIS A 243 11.69 6.95 3.07
CA HIS A 243 12.82 6.05 2.81
C HIS A 243 13.54 5.67 4.12
N PRO A 244 13.25 4.51 4.69
CA PRO A 244 14.01 4.00 5.83
C PRO A 244 15.49 3.85 5.51
N THR A 245 16.35 4.16 6.50
CA THR A 245 17.79 4.02 6.37
C THR A 245 18.37 3.03 7.38
N PHE A 246 19.53 2.48 7.03
CA PHE A 246 20.20 1.46 7.78
C PHE A 246 21.69 1.79 7.86
N HIS A 247 22.22 1.82 9.05
CA HIS A 247 23.63 1.97 9.30
C HIS A 247 24.09 0.87 10.24
N TYR A 248 25.22 0.27 9.93
CA TYR A 248 25.71 -0.80 10.76
C TYR A 248 27.24 -0.73 10.89
N ASP A 249 27.69 -0.76 12.13
CA ASP A 249 29.10 -0.71 12.52
C ASP A 249 29.37 -1.92 13.43
N LEU A 250 29.51 -3.09 12.79
CA LEU A 250 29.76 -4.37 13.47
C LEU A 250 31.15 -4.88 13.14
N ARG A 251 31.83 -5.43 14.16
CA ARG A 251 33.03 -6.22 14.02
C ARG A 251 32.65 -7.69 14.18
N GLY A 252 32.80 -8.49 13.13
CA GLY A 252 32.44 -9.90 13.12
C GLY A 252 31.78 -10.33 11.80
N ARG A 253 31.39 -11.60 11.70
CA ARG A 253 31.02 -12.23 10.41
C ARG A 253 29.62 -12.75 10.30
N ALA A 254 28.70 -12.50 11.25
CA ALA A 254 27.39 -13.12 11.17
C ALA A 254 26.24 -12.14 11.27
N ASP A 255 25.10 -12.53 10.72
CA ASP A 255 23.85 -11.81 10.81
C ASP A 255 23.29 -11.85 12.25
N VAL A 256 22.80 -10.71 12.71
CA VAL A 256 22.22 -10.60 14.06
C VAL A 256 20.76 -11.04 14.00
N ILE A 257 20.44 -12.12 14.69
CA ILE A 257 19.07 -12.62 14.82
C ILE A 257 18.31 -11.74 15.80
N VAL A 258 17.22 -11.13 15.33
CA VAL A 258 16.33 -10.26 16.12
C VAL A 258 15.02 -10.91 16.51
N ALA A 259 14.58 -11.95 15.79
CA ALA A 259 13.42 -12.73 16.16
C ALA A 259 13.67 -14.22 15.91
N ASP A 260 13.20 -15.04 16.85
CA ASP A 260 13.13 -16.51 16.75
C ASP A 260 11.65 -16.92 16.70
N LEU A 261 11.26 -17.51 15.59
CA LEU A 261 9.87 -17.90 15.32
C LEU A 261 9.54 -19.30 15.84
N GLY A 262 10.54 -20.04 16.35
CA GLY A 262 10.42 -21.40 16.88
C GLY A 262 10.03 -21.48 18.36
N GLY A 263 9.69 -20.35 19.00
CA GLY A 263 9.36 -20.27 20.42
C GLY A 263 8.15 -21.13 20.82
N ARG A 264 8.22 -21.76 22.02
CA ARG A 264 7.12 -22.57 22.57
C ARG A 264 5.89 -21.72 22.92
N GLY A 265 4.70 -22.34 22.83
CA GLY A 265 3.43 -21.70 23.18
C GLY A 265 2.87 -20.78 22.11
N ARG A 266 3.50 -20.71 20.95
CA ARG A 266 3.03 -19.99 19.76
C ARG A 266 2.60 -20.95 18.68
N GLY A 267 1.80 -20.49 17.73
CA GLY A 267 1.46 -21.25 16.55
C GLY A 267 2.02 -20.61 15.30
N THR A 268 2.27 -21.41 14.30
CA THR A 268 2.70 -20.93 12.98
C THR A 268 1.50 -20.86 12.05
N LEU A 269 1.32 -19.73 11.38
CA LEU A 269 0.35 -19.56 10.30
C LEU A 269 1.10 -19.52 8.97
N THR A 270 0.86 -20.52 8.12
CA THR A 270 1.42 -20.56 6.76
C THR A 270 0.43 -19.99 5.77
N LEU A 271 0.85 -18.98 5.04
CA LEU A 271 0.03 -18.25 4.07
C LEU A 271 0.52 -18.51 2.63
N PRO A 272 -0.41 -18.74 1.68
CA PRO A 272 -0.07 -18.91 0.26
C PRO A 272 0.68 -17.70 -0.33
N ALA A 273 1.56 -17.98 -1.29
CA ALA A 273 2.47 -16.98 -1.88
C ALA A 273 1.80 -16.02 -2.87
N ASP A 274 0.67 -16.42 -3.47
CA ASP A 274 0.03 -15.76 -4.60
C ASP A 274 -0.86 -14.56 -4.22
N ALA A 275 -0.96 -14.25 -2.95
CA ALA A 275 -1.77 -13.15 -2.44
C ALA A 275 -1.01 -12.27 -1.44
N THR A 276 -1.39 -10.99 -1.40
CA THR A 276 -1.01 -10.10 -0.29
C THR A 276 -2.02 -10.30 0.84
N TRP A 277 -1.54 -10.69 2.01
CA TRP A 277 -2.35 -11.05 3.16
C TRP A 277 -2.30 -10.01 4.25
N LEU A 278 -3.48 -9.63 4.75
CA LEU A 278 -3.65 -8.96 6.03
C LEU A 278 -4.13 -9.98 7.05
N VAL A 279 -3.40 -10.11 8.14
CA VAL A 279 -3.79 -10.93 9.30
C VAL A 279 -4.30 -9.99 10.38
N ILE A 280 -5.57 -10.16 10.75
CA ILE A 280 -6.30 -9.26 11.63
C ILE A 280 -6.64 -10.03 12.90
N GLY A 281 -6.16 -9.54 14.03
CA GLY A 281 -6.42 -10.09 15.36
C GLY A 281 -7.70 -9.55 15.98
N ASP A 282 -7.89 -9.88 17.26
CA ASP A 282 -9.01 -9.36 18.06
C ASP A 282 -9.03 -7.82 18.08
N GLY A 283 -10.23 -7.23 18.06
CA GLY A 283 -10.40 -5.77 18.04
C GLY A 283 -10.09 -5.12 16.69
N ALA A 284 -10.05 -5.88 15.59
CA ALA A 284 -9.78 -5.41 14.22
C ALA A 284 -8.37 -4.81 14.01
N SER A 285 -7.42 -5.12 14.90
CA SER A 285 -6.03 -4.68 14.73
C SER A 285 -5.30 -5.55 13.71
N VAL A 286 -4.61 -4.93 12.76
CA VAL A 286 -3.73 -5.63 11.84
C VAL A 286 -2.48 -6.07 12.61
N VAL A 287 -2.28 -7.38 12.73
CA VAL A 287 -1.14 -7.98 13.44
C VAL A 287 0.01 -8.33 12.51
N GLY A 288 -0.25 -8.43 11.21
CA GLY A 288 0.79 -8.65 10.20
C GLY A 288 0.25 -8.41 8.79
N GLU A 289 1.13 -7.96 7.92
CA GLU A 289 0.89 -7.85 6.49
C GLU A 289 1.99 -8.60 5.75
N ILE A 290 1.61 -9.46 4.82
CA ILE A 290 2.53 -10.24 4.01
C ILE A 290 2.23 -9.97 2.56
N VAL A 291 3.23 -9.53 1.83
CA VAL A 291 3.09 -9.24 0.40
C VAL A 291 3.26 -10.51 -0.42
N ALA A 292 2.47 -10.63 -1.48
CA ALA A 292 2.60 -11.71 -2.46
C ALA A 292 4.05 -11.86 -2.93
N GLY A 293 4.52 -13.09 -3.02
CA GLY A 293 5.91 -13.42 -3.36
C GLY A 293 6.04 -14.74 -4.10
N ALA A 294 7.26 -15.22 -4.25
CA ALA A 294 7.54 -16.49 -4.92
C ALA A 294 7.29 -17.70 -4.02
N GLU A 295 7.39 -17.52 -2.71
CA GLU A 295 7.33 -18.60 -1.71
C GLU A 295 6.25 -18.35 -0.65
N GLN A 296 5.78 -19.41 -0.03
CA GLN A 296 4.90 -19.34 1.12
C GLN A 296 5.60 -18.65 2.28
N ARG A 297 4.86 -17.82 3.01
CA ARG A 297 5.35 -17.15 4.21
C ARG A 297 4.71 -17.70 5.46
N ARG A 298 5.47 -17.68 6.55
CA ARG A 298 5.04 -18.17 7.85
C ARG A 298 5.05 -17.03 8.86
N LEU A 299 3.96 -16.92 9.62
CA LEU A 299 3.86 -16.00 10.73
C LEU A 299 3.81 -16.75 12.04
N SER A 300 4.63 -16.35 13.00
CA SER A 300 4.54 -16.81 14.39
C SER A 300 3.55 -15.93 15.15
N LEU A 301 2.45 -16.50 15.60
CA LEU A 301 1.33 -15.80 16.22
C LEU A 301 0.99 -16.40 17.59
N ARG A 302 0.39 -15.58 18.47
CA ARG A 302 -0.24 -16.10 19.69
C ARG A 302 -1.40 -17.03 19.32
N PRO A 303 -1.71 -18.09 20.13
CA PRO A 303 -2.92 -18.87 19.92
C PRO A 303 -4.16 -17.97 19.97
N GLY A 304 -5.07 -18.16 19.00
CA GLY A 304 -6.26 -17.32 18.89
C GLY A 304 -6.94 -17.44 17.54
N ARG A 305 -8.03 -16.70 17.36
CA ARG A 305 -8.72 -16.57 16.08
C ARG A 305 -8.25 -15.32 15.35
N TYR A 306 -8.01 -15.46 14.06
CA TYR A 306 -7.57 -14.37 13.20
C TYR A 306 -8.44 -14.32 11.96
N ARG A 307 -8.84 -13.11 11.57
CA ARG A 307 -9.43 -12.87 10.25
C ARG A 307 -8.34 -12.68 9.23
N LEU A 308 -8.52 -13.29 8.09
CA LEU A 308 -7.62 -13.19 6.95
C LEU A 308 -8.29 -12.41 5.84
N ARG A 309 -7.53 -11.53 5.22
CA ARG A 309 -7.92 -10.85 4.00
C ARG A 309 -6.78 -10.95 3.01
N GLY A 310 -6.95 -11.79 1.99
CA GLY A 310 -5.99 -12.03 0.92
C GLY A 310 -6.37 -11.28 -0.35
N ARG A 311 -5.42 -10.60 -0.96
CA ARG A 311 -5.60 -9.94 -2.27
C ARG A 311 -4.78 -10.67 -3.31
N THR A 312 -5.45 -11.36 -4.21
CA THR A 312 -4.84 -11.92 -5.43
C THR A 312 -4.92 -10.91 -6.57
N ARG A 313 -4.45 -11.30 -7.75
CA ARG A 313 -4.55 -10.45 -8.95
C ARG A 313 -6.01 -10.17 -9.36
N ASP A 314 -6.92 -11.11 -9.10
CA ASP A 314 -8.28 -11.13 -9.65
C ASP A 314 -9.38 -11.21 -8.59
N ALA A 315 -9.04 -11.42 -7.31
CA ALA A 315 -10.02 -11.61 -6.25
C ALA A 315 -9.55 -11.13 -4.88
N LEU A 316 -10.53 -10.84 -4.02
CA LEU A 316 -10.40 -10.74 -2.59
C LEU A 316 -10.76 -12.10 -1.96
N LEU A 317 -9.92 -12.58 -1.07
CA LEU A 317 -10.12 -13.80 -0.28
C LEU A 317 -10.36 -13.36 1.17
N GLU A 318 -11.43 -13.82 1.79
CA GLU A 318 -11.74 -13.50 3.19
C GLU A 318 -12.12 -14.76 3.96
N GLY A 319 -11.70 -14.83 5.21
CA GLY A 319 -12.05 -15.95 6.09
C GLY A 319 -11.41 -15.84 7.46
N GLU A 320 -11.60 -16.88 8.25
CA GLU A 320 -11.05 -16.97 9.59
C GLU A 320 -10.15 -18.21 9.73
N VAL A 321 -9.13 -18.08 10.55
CA VAL A 321 -8.24 -19.17 10.91
C VAL A 321 -8.04 -19.20 12.42
N THR A 322 -7.96 -20.39 12.99
CA THR A 322 -7.60 -20.56 14.39
C THR A 322 -6.16 -21.05 14.47
N VAL A 323 -5.32 -20.26 15.09
CA VAL A 323 -3.93 -20.62 15.40
C VAL A 323 -3.90 -21.30 16.78
N ARG A 324 -3.29 -22.47 16.86
CA ARG A 324 -3.12 -23.24 18.10
C ARG A 324 -1.67 -23.18 18.56
N ALA A 325 -1.45 -23.27 19.88
CA ALA A 325 -0.11 -23.34 20.42
C ALA A 325 0.66 -24.55 19.88
N ASP A 326 1.93 -24.35 19.60
CA ASP A 326 2.89 -25.38 19.14
C ASP A 326 2.40 -26.18 17.92
N ALA A 327 1.56 -25.55 17.07
CA ALA A 327 0.99 -26.16 15.88
C ALA A 327 1.16 -25.28 14.63
N ASP A 328 1.35 -25.94 13.49
CA ASP A 328 1.34 -25.29 12.19
C ASP A 328 -0.09 -25.28 11.64
N SER A 329 -0.57 -24.11 11.22
CA SER A 329 -1.86 -23.89 10.60
C SER A 329 -1.63 -23.37 9.18
N ALA A 330 -2.02 -24.16 8.17
CA ALA A 330 -1.96 -23.73 6.78
C ALA A 330 -3.34 -23.21 6.34
N VAL A 331 -3.33 -22.14 5.56
CA VAL A 331 -4.56 -21.59 4.98
C VAL A 331 -4.87 -22.31 3.68
N ALA A 332 -6.03 -22.97 3.65
CA ALA A 332 -6.57 -23.55 2.43
C ALA A 332 -7.38 -22.48 1.69
N ILE A 333 -6.93 -22.08 0.49
CA ILE A 333 -7.59 -21.04 -0.32
C ILE A 333 -9.05 -21.41 -0.59
N ASP A 334 -9.35 -22.68 -0.83
CA ASP A 334 -10.70 -23.19 -1.13
C ASP A 334 -11.68 -23.04 0.05
N ALA A 335 -11.17 -22.88 1.28
CA ALA A 335 -11.97 -22.63 2.47
C ALA A 335 -12.31 -21.15 2.69
N LEU A 336 -11.74 -20.25 1.90
CA LEU A 336 -11.96 -18.82 1.99
C LEU A 336 -13.09 -18.37 1.05
N GLU A 337 -13.85 -17.38 1.48
CA GLU A 337 -14.78 -16.68 0.62
C GLU A 337 -14.03 -15.91 -0.46
N ARG A 338 -14.31 -16.24 -1.73
CA ARG A 338 -13.68 -15.59 -2.87
C ARG A 338 -14.62 -14.61 -3.52
N THR A 339 -14.31 -13.33 -3.45
CA THR A 339 -15.03 -12.26 -4.14
C THR A 339 -14.17 -11.74 -5.29
N THR A 340 -14.57 -12.00 -6.54
CA THR A 340 -13.84 -11.50 -7.71
C THR A 340 -13.96 -9.98 -7.81
N TYR A 341 -12.89 -9.29 -8.27
CA TYR A 341 -12.90 -7.83 -8.40
C TYR A 341 -13.93 -7.30 -9.41
N ALA A 342 -14.42 -8.15 -10.31
CA ALA A 342 -15.54 -7.82 -11.18
C ALA A 342 -16.85 -7.53 -10.41
N ARG A 343 -16.99 -8.08 -9.18
CA ARG A 343 -18.10 -7.78 -8.24
C ARG A 343 -17.83 -6.59 -7.33
N LEU A 344 -16.56 -6.25 -7.13
CA LEU A 344 -16.16 -5.09 -6.36
C LEU A 344 -16.25 -3.88 -7.28
N VAL A 345 -17.41 -3.24 -7.33
CA VAL A 345 -17.54 -1.88 -7.90
C VAL A 345 -16.48 -1.02 -7.22
N ARG A 346 -15.59 -0.42 -8.00
CA ARG A 346 -14.45 0.37 -7.55
C ARG A 346 -14.88 1.38 -6.49
N LYS A 347 -14.57 1.12 -5.24
CA LYS A 347 -14.46 2.15 -4.22
C LYS A 347 -12.99 2.54 -4.13
N GLY A 348 -12.67 3.69 -4.66
CA GLY A 348 -11.42 4.42 -4.71
C GLY A 348 -10.14 3.75 -4.20
N GLY A 349 -9.11 3.69 -5.05
CA GLY A 349 -7.71 3.63 -4.68
C GLY A 349 -7.07 2.24 -4.67
N GLY A 350 -6.39 1.90 -5.77
CA GLY A 350 -5.47 0.77 -5.89
C GLY A 350 -5.42 0.27 -7.33
N GLU A 351 -4.38 0.64 -8.04
CA GLU A 351 -4.16 0.33 -9.44
C GLU A 351 -4.04 -1.18 -9.69
N VAL A 352 -5.13 -1.81 -10.13
CA VAL A 352 -5.02 -2.99 -10.99
C VAL A 352 -5.46 -2.55 -12.37
N LEU A 353 -4.52 -2.35 -13.26
CA LEU A 353 -4.71 -1.97 -14.66
C LEU A 353 -5.30 -3.13 -15.47
N THR A 354 -6.50 -3.59 -15.16
CA THR A 354 -7.27 -4.45 -16.06
C THR A 354 -8.00 -3.57 -17.07
N ALA A 355 -7.61 -3.68 -18.32
CA ALA A 355 -8.39 -3.12 -19.41
C ALA A 355 -9.66 -3.95 -19.55
N THR A 356 -10.83 -3.33 -19.43
CA THR A 356 -12.13 -3.93 -19.71
C THR A 356 -12.69 -3.32 -20.98
N ALA A 357 -13.40 -4.11 -21.76
CA ALA A 357 -14.02 -3.66 -22.99
C ALA A 357 -15.41 -4.25 -23.13
N GLY A 358 -16.28 -3.59 -23.92
CA GLY A 358 -17.60 -4.13 -24.16
C GLY A 358 -18.48 -3.25 -25.02
N PRO A 359 -19.62 -3.79 -25.49
CA PRO A 359 -20.55 -3.07 -26.35
C PRO A 359 -21.33 -2.00 -25.57
N LEU A 360 -21.74 -0.97 -26.31
CA LEU A 360 -22.55 0.15 -25.84
C LEU A 360 -23.68 0.40 -26.84
N ALA A 361 -24.90 0.62 -26.35
CA ALA A 361 -26.04 1.11 -27.12
C ALA A 361 -26.71 2.28 -26.38
N ALA A 362 -27.19 3.28 -27.11
CA ALA A 362 -27.82 4.44 -26.50
C ALA A 362 -28.97 4.99 -27.35
N LEU A 363 -29.94 5.60 -26.69
CA LEU A 363 -30.90 6.52 -27.30
C LEU A 363 -30.30 7.92 -27.29
N VAL A 364 -30.49 8.64 -28.40
CA VAL A 364 -29.87 9.95 -28.62
C VAL A 364 -31.00 10.99 -28.82
N ALA A 365 -30.87 12.11 -28.12
CA ALA A 365 -31.62 13.33 -28.35
C ALA A 365 -30.65 14.50 -28.48
N GLN A 366 -30.63 15.17 -29.61
CA GLN A 366 -29.73 16.29 -29.89
C GLN A 366 -30.57 17.52 -30.28
N SER A 367 -30.24 18.65 -29.67
CA SER A 367 -30.91 19.92 -30.05
C SER A 367 -30.58 20.30 -31.49
N ALA A 368 -31.46 21.03 -32.12
CA ALA A 368 -31.30 21.44 -33.50
C ALA A 368 -30.04 22.28 -33.72
N VAL A 369 -29.24 21.91 -34.71
CA VAL A 369 -28.06 22.68 -35.18
C VAL A 369 -28.50 23.88 -36.05
N VAL A 370 -29.62 23.72 -36.75
CA VAL A 370 -30.18 24.75 -37.64
C VAL A 370 -31.41 25.39 -36.96
N ARG A 371 -31.49 26.72 -37.01
CA ARG A 371 -32.64 27.44 -36.45
C ARG A 371 -33.94 27.02 -37.15
N GLY A 372 -34.97 26.68 -36.37
CA GLY A 372 -36.28 26.25 -36.88
C GLY A 372 -36.40 24.75 -37.15
N ALA A 373 -35.34 23.97 -36.94
CA ALA A 373 -35.41 22.53 -36.96
C ALA A 373 -35.88 21.96 -35.60
N SER A 374 -36.50 20.80 -35.63
CA SER A 374 -36.80 20.00 -34.44
C SER A 374 -35.53 19.36 -33.88
N PRO A 375 -35.56 18.91 -32.62
CA PRO A 375 -34.47 18.08 -32.09
C PRO A 375 -34.31 16.80 -32.95
N CYS A 376 -33.05 16.37 -33.12
CA CYS A 376 -32.70 15.11 -33.77
C CYS A 376 -32.85 13.97 -32.76
N LEU A 377 -33.65 12.97 -33.05
CA LEU A 377 -33.85 11.79 -32.21
C LEU A 377 -33.33 10.56 -32.94
N GLY A 378 -32.69 9.67 -32.18
CA GLY A 378 -32.08 8.49 -32.79
C GLY A 378 -31.40 7.55 -31.81
N ALA A 379 -30.40 6.84 -32.30
CA ALA A 379 -29.67 5.85 -31.52
C ALA A 379 -28.17 5.93 -31.80
N ALA A 380 -27.39 5.41 -30.86
CA ALA A 380 -25.98 5.20 -31.00
C ALA A 380 -25.63 3.75 -30.64
N VAL A 381 -24.62 3.21 -31.31
CA VAL A 381 -23.99 1.94 -30.98
C VAL A 381 -22.47 2.13 -30.99
N GLY A 382 -21.78 1.42 -30.13
CA GLY A 382 -20.35 1.57 -30.05
C GLY A 382 -19.70 0.50 -29.21
N TRP A 383 -18.43 0.73 -28.96
CA TRP A 383 -17.63 -0.10 -28.09
C TRP A 383 -16.96 0.77 -27.05
N GLN A 384 -16.89 0.33 -25.82
CA GLN A 384 -16.22 1.04 -24.74
C GLN A 384 -14.99 0.27 -24.28
N PHE A 385 -13.91 1.00 -24.03
CA PHE A 385 -12.65 0.49 -23.50
C PHE A 385 -12.35 1.29 -22.23
N ALA A 386 -12.21 0.62 -21.11
CA ALA A 386 -11.83 1.28 -19.86
C ALA A 386 -10.49 0.77 -19.37
N ARG A 387 -9.64 1.69 -18.92
CA ARG A 387 -8.38 1.38 -18.28
C ARG A 387 -8.16 2.39 -17.15
N ALA A 388 -8.08 1.89 -15.91
CA ALA A 388 -8.07 2.73 -14.73
C ALA A 388 -9.33 3.63 -14.69
N ASP A 389 -9.15 4.93 -14.59
CA ASP A 389 -10.19 5.96 -14.57
C ASP A 389 -10.50 6.57 -15.95
N LEU A 390 -9.87 6.07 -17.01
CA LEU A 390 -10.05 6.54 -18.39
C LEU A 390 -10.89 5.57 -19.19
N THR A 391 -11.83 6.13 -19.96
CA THR A 391 -12.69 5.38 -20.90
C THR A 391 -12.58 6.00 -22.29
N ALA A 392 -12.39 5.15 -23.30
CA ALA A 392 -12.46 5.52 -24.71
C ALA A 392 -13.65 4.81 -25.35
N SER A 393 -14.50 5.54 -26.09
CA SER A 393 -15.71 4.97 -26.69
C SER A 393 -15.86 5.45 -28.13
N PRO A 394 -15.40 4.67 -29.12
CA PRO A 394 -15.80 4.86 -30.52
C PRO A 394 -17.29 4.54 -30.69
N ARG A 395 -18.03 5.41 -31.37
CA ARG A 395 -19.48 5.32 -31.51
C ARG A 395 -19.93 5.64 -32.93
N LEU A 396 -20.94 4.91 -33.42
CA LEU A 396 -21.73 5.26 -34.58
C LEU A 396 -23.05 5.83 -34.07
N ILE A 397 -23.41 7.02 -34.52
CA ILE A 397 -24.62 7.75 -34.10
C ILE A 397 -25.49 8.00 -35.33
N ALA A 398 -26.75 7.65 -35.23
CA ALA A 398 -27.70 7.94 -36.27
C ALA A 398 -28.92 8.62 -35.67
N CYS A 399 -29.31 9.76 -36.20
CA CYS A 399 -30.54 10.43 -35.76
C CYS A 399 -31.28 11.15 -36.89
N ARG A 400 -32.55 11.42 -36.65
CA ARG A 400 -33.45 12.13 -37.59
C ARG A 400 -34.10 13.30 -36.90
N GLY A 401 -34.14 14.42 -37.61
CA GLY A 401 -34.87 15.62 -37.22
C GLY A 401 -35.65 16.21 -38.42
N ASP A 402 -36.64 17.02 -38.14
CA ASP A 402 -37.46 17.70 -39.14
C ASP A 402 -37.22 19.20 -39.10
N PHE A 403 -37.19 19.81 -40.25
CA PHE A 403 -37.19 21.25 -40.42
C PHE A 403 -38.48 21.70 -41.08
N ARG A 404 -39.15 22.69 -40.52
CA ARG A 404 -40.34 23.27 -41.11
C ARG A 404 -40.38 24.77 -40.88
N ASN A 405 -40.53 25.51 -41.99
CA ASN A 405 -40.83 26.94 -41.95
C ASN A 405 -42.04 27.23 -42.87
N GLN A 406 -42.39 28.50 -43.07
CA GLN A 406 -43.54 28.90 -43.89
C GLN A 406 -43.48 28.42 -45.36
N THR A 407 -42.31 28.19 -45.90
CA THR A 407 -42.06 27.91 -47.32
C THR A 407 -41.43 26.55 -47.59
N LEU A 408 -40.83 25.93 -46.59
CA LEU A 408 -40.00 24.75 -46.77
C LEU A 408 -40.22 23.75 -45.64
N THR A 409 -40.36 22.48 -46.02
CA THR A 409 -40.28 21.34 -45.10
C THR A 409 -39.15 20.43 -45.57
N ALA A 410 -38.31 19.99 -44.63
CA ALA A 410 -37.20 19.06 -44.90
C ALA A 410 -37.07 18.06 -43.75
N THR A 411 -36.63 16.86 -44.07
CA THR A 411 -36.18 15.87 -43.11
C THR A 411 -34.67 15.80 -43.16
N THR A 412 -34.01 15.87 -42.02
CA THR A 412 -32.55 15.78 -41.87
C THR A 412 -32.21 14.45 -41.25
N ASP A 413 -31.49 13.61 -41.96
CA ASP A 413 -30.85 12.40 -41.44
C ASP A 413 -29.38 12.71 -41.15
N ALA A 414 -28.93 12.40 -39.94
CA ALA A 414 -27.55 12.53 -39.54
C ALA A 414 -26.95 11.14 -39.23
N LEU A 415 -25.79 10.86 -39.79
CA LEU A 415 -25.02 9.67 -39.51
C LEU A 415 -23.56 10.07 -39.19
N GLY A 416 -23.12 9.82 -37.96
CA GLY A 416 -21.83 10.28 -37.46
C GLY A 416 -21.00 9.17 -36.84
N LEU A 417 -19.68 9.36 -36.92
CA LEU A 417 -18.68 8.62 -36.15
C LEU A 417 -18.10 9.56 -35.11
N GLU A 418 -17.99 9.08 -33.88
CA GLU A 418 -17.48 9.84 -32.75
C GLU A 418 -16.51 8.98 -31.94
N LEU A 419 -15.44 9.59 -31.46
CA LEU A 419 -14.59 9.06 -30.40
C LEU A 419 -14.78 9.93 -29.15
N ARG A 420 -15.30 9.35 -28.09
CA ARG A 420 -15.45 9.99 -26.76
C ARG A 420 -14.35 9.47 -25.85
N LEU A 421 -13.63 10.38 -25.20
CA LEU A 421 -12.66 10.10 -24.14
C LEU A 421 -13.18 10.70 -22.84
N ALA A 422 -13.27 9.88 -21.79
CA ALA A 422 -13.81 10.28 -20.50
C ALA A 422 -12.87 9.89 -19.37
N LYS A 423 -12.83 10.76 -18.34
CA LYS A 423 -12.24 10.46 -17.04
C LYS A 423 -13.37 10.26 -16.05
N ALA A 424 -13.39 9.12 -15.36
CA ALA A 424 -14.43 8.72 -14.44
C ALA A 424 -13.98 8.85 -12.98
N TRP A 425 -14.94 9.14 -12.10
CA TRP A 425 -14.81 9.13 -10.65
C TRP A 425 -15.97 8.34 -10.05
N ASP A 426 -15.64 7.36 -9.23
CA ASP A 426 -16.63 6.54 -8.57
C ASP A 426 -17.11 7.21 -7.27
N VAL A 427 -18.42 7.35 -7.13
CA VAL A 427 -19.14 7.76 -5.92
C VAL A 427 -19.91 6.54 -5.40
N PRO A 428 -20.31 6.45 -4.14
CA PRO A 428 -20.79 5.19 -3.55
C PRO A 428 -21.86 4.40 -4.31
N VAL A 429 -22.66 5.05 -5.16
CA VAL A 429 -23.78 4.40 -5.90
C VAL A 429 -23.66 4.59 -7.40
N VAL A 430 -22.95 5.62 -7.84
CA VAL A 430 -22.86 6.03 -9.24
C VAL A 430 -21.42 6.37 -9.62
N THR A 431 -21.08 6.17 -10.88
CA THR A 431 -19.84 6.68 -11.48
C THR A 431 -20.19 7.96 -12.23
N VAL A 432 -19.49 9.05 -11.97
CA VAL A 432 -19.59 10.31 -12.72
C VAL A 432 -18.36 10.46 -13.60
N ASP A 433 -18.54 11.05 -14.78
CA ASP A 433 -17.43 11.29 -15.69
C ASP A 433 -17.44 12.69 -16.29
N LEU A 434 -16.25 13.16 -16.69
CA LEU A 434 -16.06 14.31 -17.56
C LEU A 434 -15.44 13.83 -18.85
N ALA A 435 -15.95 14.30 -19.98
CA ALA A 435 -15.58 13.78 -21.27
C ALA A 435 -15.33 14.88 -22.30
N VAL A 436 -14.48 14.54 -23.24
CA VAL A 436 -14.30 15.27 -24.49
C VAL A 436 -14.56 14.31 -25.64
N GLY A 437 -15.16 14.80 -26.71
CA GLY A 437 -15.43 14.02 -27.92
C GLY A 437 -15.02 14.75 -29.16
N LEU A 438 -14.71 13.94 -30.16
CA LEU A 438 -14.43 14.45 -31.49
C LEU A 438 -15.06 13.53 -32.52
N GLY A 439 -15.68 14.10 -33.57
CA GLY A 439 -16.33 13.28 -34.56
C GLY A 439 -16.58 13.99 -35.89
N ALA A 440 -17.12 13.23 -36.81
CA ALA A 440 -17.59 13.72 -38.09
C ALA A 440 -18.94 13.09 -38.42
N GLU A 441 -19.82 13.87 -39.02
CA GLU A 441 -21.16 13.45 -39.37
C GLU A 441 -21.52 13.82 -40.81
N LEU A 442 -22.25 12.93 -41.46
CA LEU A 442 -22.90 13.17 -42.73
C LEU A 442 -24.34 13.61 -42.47
N LEU A 443 -24.68 14.81 -42.89
CA LEU A 443 -26.02 15.37 -42.81
C LEU A 443 -26.68 15.26 -44.18
N GLN A 444 -27.79 14.53 -44.29
CA GLN A 444 -28.57 14.38 -45.49
C GLN A 444 -29.91 15.09 -45.33
N GLU A 445 -30.14 16.14 -46.09
CA GLU A 445 -31.38 16.92 -46.10
C GLU A 445 -32.23 16.52 -47.29
N ARG A 446 -33.47 16.09 -47.03
CA ARG A 446 -34.46 15.76 -48.04
C ARG A 446 -35.59 16.79 -47.95
N PHE A 447 -35.76 17.52 -49.03
CA PHE A 447 -36.75 18.60 -49.08
C PHE A 447 -38.09 18.09 -49.61
N VAL A 448 -39.18 18.49 -48.91
CA VAL A 448 -40.55 18.24 -49.33
C VAL A 448 -41.09 19.54 -49.90
N THR A 449 -41.09 19.66 -51.24
CA THR A 449 -41.54 20.87 -51.95
C THR A 449 -42.47 20.48 -53.10
N ARG A 450 -43.23 21.45 -53.68
CA ARG A 450 -44.09 21.25 -54.88
C ARG A 450 -43.29 21.08 -56.18
N GLY A 451 -42.00 20.84 -56.12
CA GLY A 451 -41.09 20.60 -57.26
C GLY A 451 -40.02 19.59 -56.89
N VAL A 452 -39.16 19.27 -57.84
CA VAL A 452 -38.03 18.36 -57.61
C VAL A 452 -36.88 19.17 -56.97
N ALA A 453 -36.66 19.01 -55.65
CA ALA A 453 -35.48 19.53 -54.97
C ALA A 453 -34.47 18.39 -54.78
N PRO A 454 -33.21 18.57 -55.18
CA PRO A 454 -32.19 17.54 -54.99
C PRO A 454 -31.88 17.38 -53.48
N THR A 455 -31.65 16.14 -53.07
CA THR A 455 -31.15 15.85 -51.74
C THR A 455 -29.82 16.51 -51.52
N ARG A 456 -29.65 17.25 -50.46
CA ARG A 456 -28.37 17.87 -50.07
C ARG A 456 -27.62 17.00 -49.08
N THR A 457 -26.34 16.74 -49.33
CA THR A 457 -25.47 16.03 -48.40
C THR A 457 -24.34 16.96 -47.98
N SER A 458 -24.12 17.12 -46.67
CA SER A 458 -23.10 17.94 -46.08
C SER A 458 -22.27 17.13 -45.10
N LEU A 459 -20.98 17.36 -45.06
CA LEU A 459 -20.08 16.81 -44.05
C LEU A 459 -19.82 17.88 -43.00
N ALA A 460 -20.01 17.51 -41.73
CA ALA A 460 -19.69 18.35 -40.60
C ALA A 460 -18.73 17.62 -39.66
N GLY A 461 -17.71 18.32 -39.17
CA GLY A 461 -16.92 17.88 -38.02
C GLY A 461 -17.52 18.42 -36.74
N HIS A 462 -17.35 17.74 -35.62
CA HIS A 462 -17.75 18.28 -34.33
C HIS A 462 -16.72 18.01 -33.23
N LEU A 463 -16.70 18.92 -32.26
CA LEU A 463 -16.04 18.76 -30.97
C LEU A 463 -17.10 18.86 -29.90
N ASP A 464 -16.97 18.06 -28.86
CA ASP A 464 -17.88 18.11 -27.72
C ASP A 464 -17.14 18.05 -26.38
N VAL A 465 -17.77 18.67 -25.39
CA VAL A 465 -17.38 18.61 -23.98
C VAL A 465 -18.63 18.30 -23.18
N GLY A 466 -18.54 17.33 -22.30
CA GLY A 466 -19.68 16.91 -21.52
C GLY A 466 -19.30 16.06 -20.33
N GLY A 467 -20.31 15.47 -19.73
CA GLY A 467 -20.13 14.53 -18.64
C GLY A 467 -21.24 13.51 -18.63
N GLY A 468 -21.05 12.50 -17.82
CA GLY A 468 -22.00 11.42 -17.67
C GLY A 468 -22.13 10.97 -16.22
N MET A 469 -23.19 10.22 -16.02
CA MET A 469 -23.42 9.51 -14.77
C MET A 469 -23.94 8.12 -15.13
N SER A 470 -23.32 7.10 -14.54
CA SER A 470 -23.71 5.70 -14.79
C SER A 470 -23.77 4.91 -13.49
N THR A 471 -24.53 3.83 -13.52
CA THR A 471 -24.65 2.88 -12.42
C THR A 471 -24.56 1.46 -12.95
N ALA A 472 -24.05 0.55 -12.13
CA ALA A 472 -24.02 -0.88 -12.46
C ALA A 472 -25.41 -1.50 -12.29
N LEU A 473 -25.80 -2.32 -13.27
CA LEU A 473 -27.00 -3.16 -13.25
C LEU A 473 -26.56 -4.63 -13.19
N GLY A 474 -26.28 -5.12 -11.97
CA GLY A 474 -25.70 -6.44 -11.79
C GLY A 474 -24.20 -6.52 -12.14
N GLU A 475 -23.75 -7.70 -12.59
CA GLU A 475 -22.32 -7.99 -12.72
C GLU A 475 -21.67 -7.45 -14.00
N ARG A 476 -22.44 -7.33 -15.07
CA ARG A 476 -21.90 -7.04 -16.41
C ARG A 476 -22.52 -5.83 -17.08
N TRP A 477 -23.68 -5.36 -16.63
CA TRP A 477 -24.43 -4.31 -17.30
C TRP A 477 -24.26 -2.97 -16.60
N THR A 478 -24.26 -1.91 -17.37
CA THR A 478 -24.28 -0.53 -16.88
C THR A 478 -25.38 0.25 -17.58
N ALA A 479 -26.03 1.13 -16.85
CA ALA A 479 -26.93 2.13 -17.42
C ALA A 479 -26.43 3.53 -17.07
N GLY A 480 -26.54 4.45 -18.02
CA GLY A 480 -26.03 5.81 -17.84
C GLY A 480 -26.78 6.86 -18.60
N LEU A 481 -26.58 8.10 -18.15
CA LEU A 481 -27.04 9.33 -18.78
C LEU A 481 -25.79 10.17 -19.11
N GLU A 482 -25.72 10.67 -20.34
CA GLU A 482 -24.65 11.56 -20.79
C GLU A 482 -25.24 12.87 -21.32
N LEU A 483 -24.58 13.99 -21.04
CA LEU A 483 -24.88 15.29 -21.58
C LEU A 483 -23.63 15.91 -22.17
N ALA A 484 -23.71 16.43 -23.38
CA ALA A 484 -22.60 17.07 -24.07
C ALA A 484 -23.02 18.36 -24.78
N ALA A 485 -22.23 19.39 -24.66
CA ALA A 485 -22.27 20.57 -25.49
C ALA A 485 -21.36 20.35 -26.70
N GLN A 486 -21.90 20.52 -27.90
CA GLN A 486 -21.23 20.23 -29.15
C GLN A 486 -21.06 21.49 -29.98
N THR A 487 -19.93 21.60 -30.65
CA THR A 487 -19.66 22.61 -31.68
C THR A 487 -19.46 21.91 -33.01
N HIS A 488 -20.38 22.15 -33.93
CA HIS A 488 -20.32 21.61 -35.29
C HIS A 488 -19.66 22.61 -36.22
N PHE A 489 -18.76 22.12 -37.07
CA PHE A 489 -18.04 22.88 -38.10
C PHE A 489 -18.40 22.35 -39.47
N PHE A 490 -18.99 23.18 -40.31
CA PHE A 490 -19.32 22.80 -41.68
C PHE A 490 -19.09 23.96 -42.64
N SER A 491 -18.83 23.61 -43.88
CA SER A 491 -18.63 24.60 -44.95
C SER A 491 -19.98 24.98 -45.54
N VAL A 492 -20.24 26.28 -45.57
CA VAL A 492 -21.41 26.87 -46.22
C VAL A 492 -20.97 27.62 -47.45
N GLU A 493 -21.62 27.36 -48.58
CA GLU A 493 -21.41 28.10 -49.83
C GLU A 493 -22.35 29.30 -49.88
N ALA A 494 -21.79 30.50 -50.00
CA ALA A 494 -22.51 31.75 -50.15
C ALA A 494 -23.05 31.89 -51.57
N GLN A 495 -24.06 32.80 -51.76
CA GLN A 495 -24.65 33.08 -53.07
C GLN A 495 -23.66 33.46 -54.18
N ALA A 496 -22.47 33.95 -53.80
CA ALA A 496 -21.40 34.32 -54.72
C ALA A 496 -20.40 33.20 -55.05
N GLY A 497 -20.65 31.96 -54.58
CA GLY A 497 -19.77 30.80 -54.78
C GLY A 497 -18.63 30.68 -53.77
N ASP A 498 -18.46 31.63 -52.86
CA ASP A 498 -17.45 31.55 -51.83
C ASP A 498 -17.85 30.58 -50.72
N ARG A 499 -16.90 29.77 -50.28
CA ARG A 499 -17.11 28.83 -49.17
C ARG A 499 -16.48 29.36 -47.89
N HIS A 500 -17.26 29.42 -46.82
CA HIS A 500 -16.80 29.81 -45.50
C HIS A 500 -17.14 28.77 -44.47
N LEU A 501 -16.26 28.58 -43.49
CA LEU A 501 -16.46 27.67 -42.36
C LEU A 501 -17.42 28.32 -41.36
N THR A 502 -18.44 27.59 -40.97
CA THR A 502 -19.45 28.06 -39.99
C THR A 502 -19.42 27.13 -38.79
N ALA A 503 -19.47 27.71 -37.59
CA ALA A 503 -19.64 26.99 -36.34
C ALA A 503 -21.08 27.11 -35.83
N ARG A 504 -21.66 26.01 -35.35
CA ARG A 504 -22.97 25.93 -34.73
C ARG A 504 -22.93 25.11 -33.46
N PHE A 505 -23.70 25.49 -32.47
CA PHE A 505 -23.78 24.81 -31.20
C PHE A 505 -25.04 23.95 -31.10
N SER A 506 -24.89 22.80 -30.46
CA SER A 506 -26.00 21.95 -30.05
C SER A 506 -25.73 21.35 -28.66
N VAL A 507 -26.75 20.83 -28.03
CA VAL A 507 -26.67 20.03 -26.80
C VAL A 507 -27.20 18.65 -27.12
N ARG A 508 -26.47 17.63 -26.72
CA ARG A 508 -26.83 16.22 -26.90
C ARG A 508 -26.99 15.52 -25.56
N ALA A 509 -28.07 14.76 -25.44
CA ALA A 509 -28.33 13.86 -24.33
C ALA A 509 -28.37 12.42 -24.84
N LEU A 510 -27.79 11.50 -24.10
CA LEU A 510 -27.82 10.06 -24.37
C LEU A 510 -28.26 9.31 -23.12
N VAL A 511 -29.16 8.33 -23.32
CA VAL A 511 -29.45 7.31 -22.32
C VAL A 511 -28.84 6.02 -22.84
N ALA A 512 -27.83 5.54 -22.15
CA ALA A 512 -26.96 4.45 -22.61
C ALA A 512 -27.12 3.20 -21.74
N ILE A 513 -26.98 2.05 -22.38
CA ILE A 513 -26.77 0.77 -21.73
C ILE A 513 -25.49 0.16 -22.31
N GLY A 514 -24.64 -0.34 -21.44
CA GLY A 514 -23.37 -0.98 -21.82
C GLY A 514 -23.20 -2.31 -21.12
N ALA A 515 -22.30 -3.12 -21.67
CA ALA A 515 -21.87 -4.35 -21.00
C ALA A 515 -20.35 -4.37 -20.94
N TRP A 516 -19.79 -5.05 -19.93
CA TRP A 516 -18.36 -5.33 -19.79
C TRP A 516 -18.10 -6.82 -20.00
N LEU A 517 -17.09 -7.14 -20.81
CA LEU A 517 -16.70 -8.50 -21.17
C LEU A 517 -15.42 -8.92 -20.46
#